data_ab3bd03dea0d22fdeeb9bc95f91dabc2
#
_entry.id   ab3bd03dea0d22fdeeb9bc95f91dabc2
#
_cell.length_a   1.000
_cell.length_b   1.000
_cell.length_c   1.000
_cell.angle_alpha   90.00
_cell.angle_beta   90.00
_cell.angle_gamma   90.00
#
_symmetry.space_group_name_H-M   'P 1'
#
loop_
_entity.id
_entity.type
_entity.pdbx_description
1 polymer ?
#
loop_
_entity_poly.entity_id
_entity_poly.type
_entity_poly.pdbx_seq_one_letter_code
_entity_poly.pdbx_strand_id
1 'polypeptide(L)'
;GKIVPMIAETGGLNTMIIDSSALLERACDDIIRSAFNSAGQRCSALRLLLIQEEIYPQLMSMLKGAMNDLTIGAPNDLNVDVGPIINTDSLNKLESYLNKMKSEGHTIFQMAKDCMPDDGCFLPPTLIELELSLMPDEEQFGPILHVASFTEETLIDALKEIDSKGFALTFGIHTRIDARALEVAKHTSSGNIYINRDIVGAVVETQPFGGKNLSGSGFKAGGPNYLLQFMDERVVTVNTVAIGGNIDLINLNDDEQS
;
A
#
# COMPACT_ATOMS: atom_id res chain seq x y z
N GLY A 1 -11.03 26.25 19.92
CA GLY A 1 -9.64 25.96 19.59
C GLY A 1 -9.30 26.45 18.19
N LYS A 2 -8.04 26.57 17.85
CA LYS A 2 -7.62 26.91 16.49
C LYS A 2 -7.95 25.75 15.54
N ILE A 3 -8.38 26.07 14.33
CA ILE A 3 -8.45 25.09 13.23
C ILE A 3 -7.01 24.86 12.77
N VAL A 4 -6.56 23.59 12.83
CA VAL A 4 -5.21 23.20 12.40
C VAL A 4 -5.30 22.34 11.16
N PRO A 5 -4.37 22.47 10.18
CA PRO A 5 -4.25 21.53 9.10
C PRO A 5 -3.99 20.11 9.63
N MET A 6 -4.61 19.13 9.01
CA MET A 6 -4.39 17.72 9.35
C MET A 6 -3.71 17.00 8.19
N ILE A 7 -2.58 16.36 8.49
CA ILE A 7 -1.92 15.40 7.61
C ILE A 7 -2.16 14.03 8.21
N ALA A 8 -2.83 13.16 7.48
CA ALA A 8 -3.11 11.80 7.89
C ALA A 8 -2.43 10.81 6.94
N GLU A 9 -1.76 9.82 7.52
CA GLU A 9 -1.20 8.67 6.80
C GLU A 9 -1.67 7.43 7.54
N THR A 10 -2.57 6.69 6.91
CA THR A 10 -3.30 5.58 7.52
C THR A 10 -3.08 4.29 6.73
N GLY A 11 -3.87 3.26 6.99
CA GLY A 11 -3.73 1.96 6.36
C GLY A 11 -4.19 1.91 4.89
N GLY A 12 -4.21 0.70 4.34
CA GLY A 12 -4.62 0.44 2.97
C GLY A 12 -5.09 -0.99 2.75
N LEU A 13 -6.08 -1.16 1.89
CA LEU A 13 -6.44 -2.45 1.30
C LEU A 13 -5.76 -2.58 -0.07
N ASN A 14 -4.42 -2.51 -0.04
CA ASN A 14 -3.61 -2.43 -1.24
C ASN A 14 -3.77 -3.67 -2.11
N THR A 15 -3.98 -3.44 -3.40
CA THR A 15 -4.31 -4.47 -4.37
C THR A 15 -3.22 -4.60 -5.43
N MET A 16 -2.97 -5.83 -5.91
CA MET A 16 -2.16 -6.10 -7.08
C MET A 16 -2.94 -6.97 -8.05
N ILE A 17 -2.93 -6.60 -9.33
CA ILE A 17 -3.52 -7.36 -10.43
C ILE A 17 -2.44 -8.09 -11.19
N ILE A 18 -2.68 -9.36 -11.50
CA ILE A 18 -1.83 -10.15 -12.38
C ILE A 18 -2.63 -10.51 -13.62
N ASP A 19 -2.30 -9.85 -14.71
CA ASP A 19 -2.86 -10.06 -16.05
C ASP A 19 -2.27 -11.34 -16.67
N SER A 20 -3.02 -12.00 -17.53
CA SER A 20 -2.61 -13.26 -18.20
C SER A 20 -1.32 -13.12 -19.03
N SER A 21 -0.96 -11.89 -19.42
CA SER A 21 0.29 -11.62 -20.15
C SER A 21 1.52 -11.44 -19.25
N ALA A 22 1.34 -11.40 -17.91
CA ALA A 22 2.43 -11.13 -16.96
C ALA A 22 3.57 -12.17 -17.04
N LEU A 23 4.78 -11.76 -16.66
CA LEU A 23 5.89 -12.67 -16.39
C LEU A 23 5.70 -13.24 -14.97
N LEU A 24 5.21 -14.48 -14.88
CA LEU A 24 4.72 -15.04 -13.62
C LEU A 24 5.81 -15.21 -12.57
N GLU A 25 7.04 -15.55 -12.97
CA GLU A 25 8.18 -15.68 -12.06
C GLU A 25 8.46 -14.34 -11.36
N ARG A 26 8.50 -13.27 -12.14
CA ARG A 26 8.73 -11.93 -11.59
C ARG A 26 7.54 -11.46 -10.74
N ALA A 27 6.33 -11.71 -11.20
CA ALA A 27 5.12 -11.40 -10.45
C ALA A 27 5.09 -12.13 -9.10
N CYS A 28 5.47 -13.41 -9.07
CA CYS A 28 5.56 -14.21 -7.84
C CYS A 28 6.52 -13.57 -6.82
N ASP A 29 7.75 -13.20 -7.24
CA ASP A 29 8.74 -12.55 -6.37
C ASP A 29 8.20 -11.23 -5.81
N ASP A 30 7.59 -10.41 -6.65
CA ASP A 30 7.06 -9.10 -6.25
C ASP A 30 5.82 -9.22 -5.34
N ILE A 31 4.98 -10.25 -5.52
CA ILE A 31 3.86 -10.58 -4.62
C ILE A 31 4.39 -10.98 -3.24
N ILE A 32 5.32 -11.95 -3.19
CA ILE A 32 5.92 -12.43 -1.92
C ILE A 32 6.53 -11.26 -1.15
N ARG A 33 7.33 -10.44 -1.82
CA ARG A 33 7.93 -9.25 -1.21
C ARG A 33 6.88 -8.27 -0.71
N SER A 34 5.86 -7.99 -1.51
CA SER A 34 4.82 -7.01 -1.18
C SER A 34 3.92 -7.46 -0.03
N ALA A 35 3.61 -8.75 0.06
CA ALA A 35 2.69 -9.28 1.06
C ALA A 35 3.38 -9.62 2.39
N PHE A 36 4.59 -10.17 2.34
CA PHE A 36 5.17 -10.86 3.50
C PHE A 36 6.44 -10.21 4.06
N ASN A 37 7.11 -9.33 3.31
CA ASN A 37 8.23 -8.56 3.85
C ASN A 37 7.79 -7.75 5.07
N SER A 38 8.62 -7.67 6.10
CA SER A 38 8.28 -7.07 7.40
C SER A 38 7.04 -7.70 8.06
N ALA A 39 6.79 -9.00 7.82
CA ALA A 39 5.60 -9.72 8.27
C ALA A 39 4.28 -9.04 7.83
N GLY A 40 4.26 -8.41 6.66
CA GLY A 40 3.10 -7.67 6.16
C GLY A 40 2.74 -6.43 6.98
N GLN A 41 3.60 -5.97 7.89
CA GLN A 41 3.33 -4.86 8.80
C GLN A 41 3.81 -3.51 8.21
N ARG A 42 3.36 -3.22 6.98
CA ARG A 42 3.54 -1.93 6.31
C ARG A 42 2.20 -1.43 5.80
N CYS A 43 2.00 -0.12 5.83
CA CYS A 43 0.80 0.50 5.26
C CYS A 43 0.66 0.22 3.75
N SER A 44 1.79 0.01 3.04
CA SER A 44 1.84 -0.34 1.62
C SER A 44 1.82 -1.84 1.34
N ALA A 45 1.75 -2.72 2.36
CA ALA A 45 1.76 -4.16 2.13
C ALA A 45 0.55 -4.63 1.30
N LEU A 46 0.77 -5.62 0.46
CA LEU A 46 -0.25 -6.21 -0.40
C LEU A 46 -1.29 -6.97 0.46
N ARG A 47 -2.57 -6.62 0.31
CA ARG A 47 -3.68 -7.23 1.05
C ARG A 47 -4.62 -8.05 0.17
N LEU A 48 -4.72 -7.65 -1.10
CA LEU A 48 -5.56 -8.33 -2.09
C LEU A 48 -4.78 -8.59 -3.37
N LEU A 49 -4.73 -9.83 -3.78
CA LEU A 49 -4.19 -10.26 -5.05
C LEU A 49 -5.34 -10.67 -5.97
N LEU A 50 -5.48 -10.00 -7.10
CA LEU A 50 -6.41 -10.37 -8.17
C LEU A 50 -5.64 -11.04 -9.30
N ILE A 51 -5.99 -12.28 -9.60
CA ILE A 51 -5.34 -13.10 -10.63
C ILE A 51 -6.33 -13.35 -11.75
N GLN A 52 -5.92 -13.09 -12.99
CA GLN A 52 -6.72 -13.44 -14.14
C GLN A 52 -6.91 -14.97 -14.21
N GLU A 53 -8.13 -15.41 -14.48
CA GLU A 53 -8.57 -16.80 -14.29
C GLU A 53 -7.68 -17.80 -15.04
N GLU A 54 -7.24 -17.45 -16.25
CA GLU A 54 -6.44 -18.35 -17.12
C GLU A 54 -5.10 -18.75 -16.51
N ILE A 55 -4.52 -17.88 -15.68
CA ILE A 55 -3.21 -18.12 -15.04
C ILE A 55 -3.33 -18.46 -13.56
N TYR A 56 -4.55 -18.45 -13.02
CA TYR A 56 -4.79 -18.64 -11.58
C TYR A 56 -4.16 -19.92 -11.01
N PRO A 57 -4.40 -21.11 -11.58
CA PRO A 57 -3.85 -22.34 -11.02
C PRO A 57 -2.32 -22.37 -11.04
N GLN A 58 -1.71 -21.85 -12.11
CA GLN A 58 -0.25 -21.82 -12.26
C GLN A 58 0.38 -20.87 -11.25
N LEU A 59 -0.10 -19.63 -11.13
CA LEU A 59 0.45 -18.65 -10.21
C LEU A 59 0.25 -19.06 -8.76
N MET A 60 -0.92 -19.61 -8.41
CA MET A 60 -1.17 -20.14 -7.05
C MET A 60 -0.22 -21.27 -6.67
N SER A 61 0.11 -22.16 -7.61
CA SER A 61 1.10 -23.21 -7.39
C SER A 61 2.49 -22.63 -7.13
N MET A 62 2.91 -21.63 -7.92
CA MET A 62 4.19 -20.94 -7.75
C MET A 62 4.26 -20.20 -6.41
N LEU A 63 3.20 -19.47 -6.04
CA LEU A 63 3.13 -18.74 -4.77
C LEU A 63 3.22 -19.68 -3.55
N LYS A 64 2.48 -20.79 -3.56
CA LYS A 64 2.55 -21.80 -2.49
C LYS A 64 3.95 -22.42 -2.38
N GLY A 65 4.62 -22.65 -3.52
CA GLY A 65 6.01 -23.09 -3.55
C GLY A 65 6.96 -22.06 -2.96
N ALA A 66 6.92 -20.81 -3.45
CA ALA A 66 7.78 -19.74 -2.96
C ALA A 66 7.54 -19.41 -1.48
N MET A 67 6.30 -19.50 -1.00
CA MET A 67 6.01 -19.35 0.44
C MET A 67 6.67 -20.40 1.29
N ASN A 68 6.71 -21.66 0.85
CA ASN A 68 7.35 -22.75 1.59
C ASN A 68 8.87 -22.59 1.69
N ASP A 69 9.48 -21.81 0.80
CA ASP A 69 10.91 -21.51 0.84
C ASP A 69 11.26 -20.35 1.78
N LEU A 70 10.26 -19.63 2.33
CA LEU A 70 10.50 -18.52 3.26
C LEU A 70 10.97 -19.02 4.63
N THR A 71 11.92 -18.31 5.20
CA THR A 71 12.42 -18.52 6.55
C THR A 71 11.78 -17.56 7.53
N ILE A 72 11.13 -18.08 8.59
CA ILE A 72 10.53 -17.29 9.66
C ILE A 72 11.46 -17.30 10.86
N GLY A 73 11.75 -16.15 11.44
CA GLY A 73 12.68 -16.11 12.57
C GLY A 73 12.98 -14.73 13.14
N ALA A 74 14.02 -14.67 13.96
CA ALA A 74 14.44 -13.45 14.60
C ALA A 74 15.06 -12.45 13.58
N PRO A 75 14.70 -11.18 13.62
CA PRO A 75 15.08 -10.20 12.59
C PRO A 75 16.57 -9.81 12.58
N ASN A 76 17.35 -10.26 13.55
CA ASN A 76 18.80 -10.09 13.59
C ASN A 76 19.56 -11.20 12.81
N ASP A 77 18.87 -12.22 12.34
CA ASP A 77 19.44 -13.23 11.44
C ASP A 77 19.21 -12.80 9.98
N LEU A 78 20.30 -12.71 9.21
CA LEU A 78 20.27 -12.29 7.81
C LEU A 78 19.60 -13.30 6.87
N ASN A 79 19.40 -14.53 7.32
CA ASN A 79 18.71 -15.58 6.55
C ASN A 79 17.19 -15.57 6.76
N VAL A 80 16.66 -14.64 7.58
CA VAL A 80 15.24 -14.56 7.89
C VAL A 80 14.53 -13.64 6.90
N ASP A 81 13.47 -14.15 6.30
CA ASP A 81 12.60 -13.42 5.37
C ASP A 81 11.43 -12.74 6.10
N VAL A 82 10.85 -13.42 7.10
CA VAL A 82 9.65 -12.97 7.82
C VAL A 82 9.92 -12.93 9.32
N GLY A 83 9.87 -11.74 9.88
CA GLY A 83 10.06 -11.49 11.31
C GLY A 83 8.77 -11.62 12.12
N PRO A 84 8.80 -11.22 13.42
CA PRO A 84 7.65 -11.33 14.30
C PRO A 84 6.58 -10.25 14.05
N ILE A 85 5.38 -10.52 14.55
CA ILE A 85 4.33 -9.54 14.77
C ILE A 85 4.73 -8.65 15.95
N ILE A 86 4.33 -7.37 15.90
CA ILE A 86 4.79 -6.34 16.83
C ILE A 86 4.54 -6.67 18.31
N ASN A 87 3.44 -7.34 18.64
CA ASN A 87 3.09 -7.74 20.00
C ASN A 87 2.01 -8.85 20.02
N THR A 88 1.77 -9.40 21.20
CA THR A 88 0.80 -10.48 21.42
C THR A 88 -0.63 -10.07 21.10
N ASP A 89 -1.03 -8.82 21.39
CA ASP A 89 -2.40 -8.36 21.12
C ASP A 89 -2.68 -8.32 19.61
N SER A 90 -1.71 -7.88 18.83
CA SER A 90 -1.80 -7.89 17.37
C SER A 90 -1.81 -9.32 16.81
N LEU A 91 -0.98 -10.21 17.36
CA LEU A 91 -1.00 -11.62 16.99
C LEU A 91 -2.36 -12.26 17.26
N ASN A 92 -2.92 -12.06 18.45
CA ASN A 92 -4.22 -12.62 18.85
C ASN A 92 -5.36 -12.14 17.93
N LYS A 93 -5.33 -10.86 17.48
CA LYS A 93 -6.30 -10.32 16.52
C LYS A 93 -6.21 -11.05 15.17
N LEU A 94 -4.99 -11.21 14.65
CA LEU A 94 -4.76 -11.91 13.38
C LEU A 94 -5.15 -13.39 13.46
N GLU A 95 -4.83 -14.08 14.55
CA GLU A 95 -5.24 -15.47 14.76
C GLU A 95 -6.77 -15.60 14.87
N SER A 96 -7.41 -14.68 15.60
CA SER A 96 -8.89 -14.63 15.69
C SER A 96 -9.52 -14.42 14.32
N TYR A 97 -8.94 -13.54 13.50
CA TYR A 97 -9.38 -13.33 12.12
C TYR A 97 -9.22 -14.62 11.28
N LEU A 98 -8.07 -15.28 11.33
CA LEU A 98 -7.86 -16.54 10.60
C LEU A 98 -8.82 -17.65 11.04
N ASN A 99 -9.10 -17.75 12.35
CA ASN A 99 -10.08 -18.71 12.87
C ASN A 99 -11.50 -18.41 12.37
N LYS A 100 -11.88 -17.12 12.27
CA LYS A 100 -13.14 -16.68 11.66
C LYS A 100 -13.21 -17.14 10.18
N MET A 101 -12.20 -16.84 9.36
CA MET A 101 -12.17 -17.21 7.95
C MET A 101 -12.24 -18.74 7.75
N LYS A 102 -11.58 -19.51 8.61
CA LYS A 102 -11.71 -20.99 8.63
C LYS A 102 -13.12 -21.44 8.94
N SER A 103 -13.78 -20.84 9.93
CA SER A 103 -15.15 -21.18 10.33
C SER A 103 -16.19 -20.83 9.29
N GLU A 104 -15.92 -19.82 8.47
CA GLU A 104 -16.74 -19.40 7.32
C GLU A 104 -16.52 -20.28 6.09
N GLY A 105 -15.56 -21.22 6.11
CA GLY A 105 -15.34 -22.20 5.06
C GLY A 105 -14.40 -21.75 3.95
N HIS A 106 -13.65 -20.65 4.12
CA HIS A 106 -12.68 -20.21 3.14
C HIS A 106 -11.50 -21.18 3.00
N THR A 107 -10.98 -21.30 1.79
CA THR A 107 -9.76 -22.07 1.53
C THR A 107 -8.55 -21.29 2.03
N ILE A 108 -7.80 -21.87 2.93
CA ILE A 108 -6.62 -21.25 3.54
C ILE A 108 -5.39 -22.10 3.29
N PHE A 109 -4.36 -21.51 2.72
CA PHE A 109 -3.02 -22.07 2.68
C PHE A 109 -2.15 -21.28 3.67
N GLN A 110 -1.53 -21.98 4.60
CA GLN A 110 -0.61 -21.42 5.59
C GLN A 110 0.66 -22.26 5.64
N MET A 111 1.80 -21.61 5.73
CA MET A 111 3.06 -22.33 5.95
C MET A 111 3.00 -23.21 7.21
N ALA A 112 3.75 -24.29 7.21
CA ALA A 112 3.80 -25.21 8.36
C ALA A 112 4.35 -24.50 9.61
N LYS A 113 3.73 -24.76 10.77
CA LYS A 113 4.12 -24.12 12.04
C LYS A 113 5.45 -24.60 12.61
N ASP A 114 5.90 -25.79 12.22
CA ASP A 114 7.20 -26.36 12.59
C ASP A 114 8.41 -25.58 12.04
N CYS A 115 8.16 -24.65 11.11
CA CYS A 115 9.17 -23.71 10.60
C CYS A 115 9.31 -22.43 11.43
N MET A 116 8.56 -22.28 12.53
CA MET A 116 8.60 -21.08 13.37
C MET A 116 9.44 -21.28 14.64
N PRO A 117 10.05 -20.20 15.17
CA PRO A 117 10.62 -20.23 16.51
C PRO A 117 9.58 -20.56 17.58
N ASP A 118 10.01 -21.29 18.63
CA ASP A 118 9.15 -21.66 19.75
C ASP A 118 8.72 -20.46 20.60
N ASP A 119 9.58 -19.41 20.65
CA ASP A 119 9.35 -18.19 21.43
C ASP A 119 9.17 -16.98 20.52
N GLY A 120 8.16 -16.15 20.81
CA GLY A 120 7.89 -14.88 20.12
C GLY A 120 6.49 -14.80 19.52
N CYS A 121 6.18 -13.64 18.96
CA CYS A 121 4.89 -13.36 18.34
C CYS A 121 4.96 -13.64 16.83
N PHE A 122 5.02 -14.87 16.40
CA PHE A 122 5.13 -15.20 14.98
C PHE A 122 3.79 -15.67 14.41
N LEU A 123 3.49 -15.24 13.18
CA LEU A 123 2.37 -15.71 12.38
C LEU A 123 2.91 -16.17 11.02
N PRO A 124 2.66 -17.42 10.61
CA PRO A 124 3.13 -17.90 9.31
C PRO A 124 2.42 -17.14 8.19
N PRO A 125 3.13 -16.81 7.09
CA PRO A 125 2.52 -16.32 5.85
C PRO A 125 1.31 -17.16 5.44
N THR A 126 0.23 -16.47 5.14
CA THR A 126 -1.08 -17.09 4.90
C THR A 126 -1.75 -16.53 3.66
N LEU A 127 -2.24 -17.40 2.78
CA LEU A 127 -3.15 -17.07 1.68
C LEU A 127 -4.58 -17.46 2.06
N ILE A 128 -5.53 -16.59 1.76
CA ILE A 128 -6.96 -16.83 1.91
C ILE A 128 -7.62 -16.66 0.55
N GLU A 129 -8.10 -17.76 -0.03
CA GLU A 129 -8.85 -17.72 -1.30
C GLU A 129 -10.31 -17.36 -1.01
N LEU A 130 -10.83 -16.33 -1.67
CA LEU A 130 -12.18 -15.84 -1.46
C LEU A 130 -12.77 -15.24 -2.76
N GLU A 131 -14.07 -15.05 -2.80
CA GLU A 131 -14.71 -14.19 -3.79
C GLU A 131 -14.45 -12.72 -3.43
N LEU A 132 -14.25 -11.87 -4.43
CA LEU A 132 -13.91 -10.45 -4.21
C LEU A 132 -14.94 -9.73 -3.33
N SER A 133 -16.23 -10.02 -3.50
CA SER A 133 -17.33 -9.49 -2.69
C SER A 133 -17.24 -9.81 -1.20
N LEU A 134 -16.44 -10.81 -0.83
CA LEU A 134 -16.19 -11.22 0.55
C LEU A 134 -14.89 -10.62 1.13
N MET A 135 -14.20 -9.77 0.37
CA MET A 135 -13.02 -9.05 0.87
C MET A 135 -13.40 -8.17 2.07
N PRO A 136 -12.73 -8.31 3.23
CA PRO A 136 -13.04 -7.53 4.42
C PRO A 136 -12.83 -6.02 4.19
N ASP A 137 -13.59 -5.20 4.92
CA ASP A 137 -13.47 -3.75 4.89
C ASP A 137 -12.36 -3.22 5.81
N GLU A 138 -11.78 -4.10 6.65
CA GLU A 138 -10.72 -3.76 7.60
C GLU A 138 -9.39 -4.35 7.17
N GLU A 139 -8.33 -3.56 7.30
CA GLU A 139 -6.97 -3.99 7.02
C GLU A 139 -6.49 -5.02 8.05
N GLN A 140 -6.03 -6.19 7.59
CA GLN A 140 -5.37 -7.18 8.41
C GLN A 140 -3.85 -6.91 8.40
N PHE A 141 -3.35 -6.23 9.43
CA PHE A 141 -1.97 -5.73 9.50
C PHE A 141 -0.98 -6.83 9.91
N GLY A 142 -0.79 -7.80 9.02
CA GLY A 142 0.02 -8.99 9.22
C GLY A 142 0.31 -9.73 7.91
N PRO A 143 0.98 -10.89 7.95
CA PRO A 143 1.36 -11.66 6.78
C PRO A 143 0.18 -12.49 6.22
N ILE A 144 -0.92 -11.81 5.92
CA ILE A 144 -2.15 -12.40 5.39
C ILE A 144 -2.44 -11.74 4.05
N LEU A 145 -2.55 -12.55 3.00
CA LEU A 145 -2.87 -12.14 1.65
C LEU A 145 -4.18 -12.79 1.21
N HIS A 146 -5.17 -11.98 0.86
CA HIS A 146 -6.40 -12.43 0.23
C HIS A 146 -6.18 -12.61 -1.26
N VAL A 147 -6.76 -13.64 -1.84
CA VAL A 147 -6.62 -13.95 -3.27
C VAL A 147 -8.00 -14.17 -3.87
N ALA A 148 -8.27 -13.48 -4.97
CA ALA A 148 -9.46 -13.67 -5.77
C ALA A 148 -9.10 -13.76 -7.26
N SER A 149 -9.99 -14.34 -8.07
CA SER A 149 -9.85 -14.36 -9.53
C SER A 149 -10.73 -13.31 -10.18
N PHE A 150 -10.39 -12.95 -11.40
CA PHE A 150 -11.22 -12.13 -12.28
C PHE A 150 -11.14 -12.65 -13.74
N THR A 151 -12.14 -12.33 -14.54
CA THR A 151 -12.12 -12.53 -15.99
C THR A 151 -11.94 -11.18 -16.70
N GLU A 152 -11.64 -11.21 -18.00
CA GLU A 152 -11.56 -9.98 -18.80
C GLU A 152 -12.82 -9.12 -18.68
N GLU A 153 -13.99 -9.76 -18.67
CA GLU A 153 -15.29 -9.08 -18.61
C GLU A 153 -15.55 -8.47 -17.22
N THR A 154 -15.02 -9.07 -16.15
CA THR A 154 -15.29 -8.62 -14.77
C THR A 154 -14.23 -7.65 -14.22
N LEU A 155 -13.14 -7.40 -14.95
CA LEU A 155 -12.02 -6.57 -14.47
C LEU A 155 -12.47 -5.19 -14.00
N ILE A 156 -13.24 -4.48 -14.83
CA ILE A 156 -13.65 -3.10 -14.51
C ILE A 156 -14.58 -3.05 -13.30
N ASP A 157 -15.46 -4.03 -13.15
CA ASP A 157 -16.36 -4.09 -12.00
C ASP A 157 -15.59 -4.49 -10.72
N ALA A 158 -14.59 -5.37 -10.84
CA ALA A 158 -13.67 -5.67 -9.74
C ALA A 158 -12.91 -4.42 -9.27
N LEU A 159 -12.41 -3.60 -10.18
CA LEU A 159 -11.73 -2.34 -9.85
C LEU A 159 -12.67 -1.35 -9.13
N LYS A 160 -13.93 -1.22 -9.58
CA LYS A 160 -14.93 -0.38 -8.91
C LYS A 160 -15.23 -0.87 -7.50
N GLU A 161 -15.34 -2.18 -7.32
CA GLU A 161 -15.58 -2.79 -6.00
C GLU A 161 -14.44 -2.51 -5.04
N ILE A 162 -13.19 -2.68 -5.48
CA ILE A 162 -12.01 -2.35 -4.68
C ILE A 162 -12.00 -0.86 -4.31
N ASP A 163 -12.21 0.02 -5.27
CA ASP A 163 -12.21 1.47 -5.04
C ASP A 163 -13.34 1.91 -4.11
N SER A 164 -14.48 1.20 -4.11
CA SER A 164 -15.62 1.45 -3.21
C SER A 164 -15.31 1.20 -1.74
N LYS A 165 -14.27 0.41 -1.41
CA LYS A 165 -13.78 0.22 -0.02
C LYS A 165 -13.19 1.50 0.56
N GLY A 166 -12.90 2.50 -0.27
CA GLY A 166 -12.47 3.82 0.14
C GLY A 166 -10.98 3.94 0.50
N PHE A 167 -10.21 2.87 0.49
CA PHE A 167 -8.76 2.93 0.65
C PHE A 167 -8.08 3.22 -0.68
N ALA A 168 -7.03 4.03 -0.66
CA ALA A 168 -6.37 4.47 -1.89
C ALA A 168 -4.88 4.79 -1.64
N LEU A 169 -4.10 3.83 -1.16
CA LEU A 169 -2.69 4.03 -0.88
C LEU A 169 -1.81 3.51 -2.02
N THR A 170 -1.64 2.20 -2.14
CA THR A 170 -0.83 1.59 -3.19
C THR A 170 -1.64 0.61 -4.04
N PHE A 171 -1.27 0.53 -5.31
CA PHE A 171 -1.87 -0.37 -6.28
C PHE A 171 -0.80 -0.89 -7.22
N GLY A 172 -0.84 -2.18 -7.57
CA GLY A 172 0.09 -2.81 -8.48
C GLY A 172 -0.60 -3.47 -9.67
N ILE A 173 0.12 -3.56 -10.78
CA ILE A 173 -0.27 -4.40 -11.91
C ILE A 173 0.95 -5.02 -12.55
N HIS A 174 0.88 -6.32 -12.82
CA HIS A 174 1.81 -7.04 -13.67
C HIS A 174 1.14 -7.38 -15.01
N THR A 175 1.70 -6.85 -16.09
CA THR A 175 1.25 -7.07 -17.47
C THR A 175 2.37 -6.73 -18.44
N ARG A 176 2.43 -7.39 -19.58
CA ARG A 176 3.33 -7.03 -20.69
C ARG A 176 2.68 -6.12 -21.74
N ILE A 177 1.46 -5.66 -21.47
CA ILE A 177 0.67 -4.81 -22.36
C ILE A 177 0.56 -3.42 -21.74
N ASP A 178 1.37 -2.47 -22.22
CA ASP A 178 1.39 -1.09 -21.69
C ASP A 178 0.02 -0.41 -21.71
N ALA A 179 -0.77 -0.62 -22.77
CA ALA A 179 -2.11 -0.06 -22.87
C ALA A 179 -3.03 -0.56 -21.74
N ARG A 180 -2.90 -1.83 -21.34
CA ARG A 180 -3.62 -2.43 -20.23
C ARG A 180 -3.23 -1.79 -18.90
N ALA A 181 -1.95 -1.62 -18.65
CA ALA A 181 -1.46 -0.97 -17.43
C ALA A 181 -2.01 0.44 -17.28
N LEU A 182 -2.00 1.23 -18.36
CA LEU A 182 -2.52 2.60 -18.39
C LEU A 182 -4.05 2.65 -18.25
N GLU A 183 -4.77 1.69 -18.82
CA GLU A 183 -6.22 1.57 -18.68
C GLU A 183 -6.60 1.28 -17.22
N VAL A 184 -6.00 0.25 -16.62
CA VAL A 184 -6.24 -0.12 -15.22
C VAL A 184 -5.91 1.04 -14.27
N ALA A 185 -4.81 1.75 -14.52
CA ALA A 185 -4.41 2.91 -13.71
C ALA A 185 -5.44 4.04 -13.68
N LYS A 186 -6.32 4.14 -14.67
CA LYS A 186 -7.40 5.14 -14.71
C LYS A 186 -8.60 4.78 -13.83
N HIS A 187 -8.73 3.50 -13.48
CA HIS A 187 -9.86 2.98 -12.72
C HIS A 187 -9.55 2.80 -11.22
N THR A 188 -8.40 3.24 -10.74
CA THR A 188 -8.07 3.25 -9.32
C THR A 188 -7.81 4.67 -8.82
N SER A 189 -8.26 4.98 -7.62
CA SER A 189 -7.98 6.23 -6.92
C SER A 189 -6.66 6.21 -6.14
N SER A 190 -5.93 5.10 -6.16
CA SER A 190 -4.70 4.90 -5.38
C SER A 190 -3.66 6.00 -5.59
N GLY A 191 -3.07 6.43 -4.50
CA GLY A 191 -2.06 7.48 -4.51
C GLY A 191 -0.77 7.09 -5.23
N ASN A 192 -0.37 5.82 -5.14
CA ASN A 192 0.82 5.28 -5.79
C ASN A 192 0.45 4.04 -6.60
N ILE A 193 0.76 4.07 -7.89
CA ILE A 193 0.51 2.97 -8.84
C ILE A 193 1.85 2.45 -9.32
N TYR A 194 2.05 1.14 -9.26
CA TYR A 194 3.27 0.44 -9.61
C TYR A 194 3.02 -0.57 -10.73
N ILE A 195 3.82 -0.53 -11.77
CA ILE A 195 3.70 -1.40 -12.94
C ILE A 195 4.92 -2.31 -12.99
N ASN A 196 4.70 -3.63 -13.03
CA ASN A 196 5.73 -4.67 -13.15
C ASN A 196 6.82 -4.61 -12.06
N ARG A 197 6.42 -4.31 -10.83
CA ARG A 197 7.29 -4.32 -9.65
C ARG A 197 6.48 -4.49 -8.36
N ASP A 198 7.17 -4.69 -7.25
CA ASP A 198 6.58 -4.67 -5.92
C ASP A 198 5.94 -3.31 -5.57
N ILE A 199 4.98 -3.31 -4.63
CA ILE A 199 4.24 -2.11 -4.20
C ILE A 199 4.73 -1.53 -2.88
N VAL A 200 5.86 -2.02 -2.35
CA VAL A 200 6.47 -1.58 -1.09
C VAL A 200 7.79 -0.85 -1.35
N GLY A 201 8.29 -0.13 -0.36
CA GLY A 201 9.63 0.46 -0.42
C GLY A 201 9.74 1.65 -1.37
N ALA A 202 8.82 2.62 -1.28
CA ALA A 202 8.92 3.88 -2.02
C ALA A 202 10.24 4.62 -1.70
N VAL A 203 10.88 5.16 -2.75
CA VAL A 203 12.15 5.89 -2.64
C VAL A 203 11.85 7.39 -2.59
N VAL A 204 12.38 8.08 -1.55
CA VAL A 204 12.23 9.53 -1.36
C VAL A 204 12.69 10.29 -2.62
N GLU A 205 12.01 11.34 -2.97
CA GLU A 205 12.17 12.19 -4.17
C GLU A 205 11.85 11.48 -5.50
N THR A 206 12.23 10.21 -5.64
CA THR A 206 11.97 9.45 -6.88
C THR A 206 10.53 8.93 -6.93
N GLN A 207 9.99 8.54 -5.78
CA GLN A 207 8.64 7.98 -5.65
C GLN A 207 7.94 8.62 -4.45
N PRO A 208 7.47 9.87 -4.57
CA PRO A 208 6.69 10.51 -3.50
C PRO A 208 5.51 9.65 -3.10
N PHE A 209 5.35 9.44 -1.79
CA PHE A 209 4.46 8.43 -1.23
C PHE A 209 3.32 9.04 -0.41
N GLY A 210 2.10 8.55 -0.61
CA GLY A 210 0.95 8.95 0.18
C GLY A 210 -0.37 8.53 -0.46
N GLY A 211 -1.34 8.24 0.40
CA GLY A 211 -2.69 7.82 0.02
C GLY A 211 -3.68 8.97 -0.13
N LYS A 212 -4.90 8.61 -0.50
CA LYS A 212 -6.08 9.46 -0.57
C LYS A 212 -7.23 8.78 0.20
N ASN A 213 -8.34 9.49 0.35
CA ASN A 213 -9.55 8.97 0.98
C ASN A 213 -9.26 8.41 2.40
N LEU A 214 -9.65 7.16 2.69
CA LEU A 214 -9.37 6.52 3.97
C LEU A 214 -7.87 6.22 4.21
N SER A 215 -7.03 6.31 3.19
CA SER A 215 -5.59 6.04 3.30
C SER A 215 -4.74 7.27 3.59
N GLY A 216 -5.32 8.47 3.60
CA GLY A 216 -4.56 9.64 3.99
C GLY A 216 -5.02 10.95 3.37
N SER A 217 -4.33 12.01 3.74
CA SER A 217 -4.56 13.37 3.26
C SER A 217 -3.25 14.14 3.11
N GLY A 218 -3.31 15.28 2.41
CA GLY A 218 -2.17 16.15 2.21
C GLY A 218 -1.30 15.77 1.00
N PHE A 219 -0.18 16.47 0.87
CA PHE A 219 0.79 16.21 -0.19
C PHE A 219 1.61 14.96 0.13
N LYS A 220 2.10 14.29 -0.91
CA LYS A 220 2.89 13.07 -0.78
C LYS A 220 4.21 13.32 -0.04
N ALA A 221 4.50 12.48 0.96
CA ALA A 221 5.76 12.46 1.66
C ALA A 221 6.93 12.24 0.69
N GLY A 222 8.03 13.00 0.87
CA GLY A 222 9.19 12.98 -0.03
C GLY A 222 8.94 13.61 -1.40
N GLY A 223 7.82 14.30 -1.59
CA GLY A 223 7.49 15.03 -2.81
C GLY A 223 7.82 16.52 -2.73
N PRO A 224 7.88 17.23 -3.89
CA PRO A 224 8.29 18.62 -3.95
C PRO A 224 7.35 19.57 -3.19
N ASN A 225 6.09 19.20 -3.05
CA ASN A 225 5.08 20.03 -2.38
C ASN A 225 4.93 19.71 -0.88
N TYR A 226 5.67 18.71 -0.35
CA TYR A 226 5.46 18.23 1.02
C TYR A 226 5.69 19.31 2.06
N LEU A 227 6.73 20.13 1.91
CA LEU A 227 7.05 21.21 2.84
C LEU A 227 6.00 22.31 2.89
N LEU A 228 5.23 22.51 1.82
CA LEU A 228 4.17 23.53 1.79
C LEU A 228 3.08 23.30 2.83
N GLN A 229 2.88 22.07 3.28
CA GLN A 229 1.91 21.71 4.32
C GLN A 229 2.28 22.26 5.71
N PHE A 230 3.55 22.62 5.92
CA PHE A 230 4.07 23.12 7.19
C PHE A 230 4.29 24.63 7.16
N MET A 231 3.80 25.33 6.11
CA MET A 231 3.96 26.76 5.91
C MET A 231 2.61 27.45 5.99
N ASP A 232 2.59 28.64 6.58
CA ASP A 232 1.42 29.55 6.56
C ASP A 232 1.64 30.66 5.52
N GLU A 233 0.65 30.90 4.70
CA GLU A 233 0.63 32.04 3.78
C GLU A 233 0.09 33.27 4.50
N ARG A 234 0.84 34.39 4.41
CA ARG A 234 0.44 35.69 4.93
C ARG A 234 0.51 36.75 3.85
N VAL A 235 -0.60 37.39 3.58
CA VAL A 235 -0.66 38.48 2.65
C VAL A 235 -0.61 39.81 3.41
N VAL A 236 0.32 40.70 2.99
CA VAL A 236 0.40 42.08 3.49
C VAL A 236 0.14 43.00 2.32
N THR A 237 -0.90 43.83 2.43
CA THR A 237 -1.25 44.84 1.41
C THR A 237 -1.00 46.20 1.96
N VAL A 238 -0.20 46.99 1.26
CA VAL A 238 0.11 48.36 1.64
C VAL A 238 -0.52 49.35 0.63
N ASN A 239 -1.31 50.29 1.13
CA ASN A 239 -1.82 51.38 0.29
C ASN A 239 -0.77 52.50 0.23
N THR A 240 0.04 52.51 -0.80
CA THR A 240 1.10 53.50 -1.00
C THR A 240 0.59 54.93 -1.23
N VAL A 241 -0.64 55.09 -1.72
CA VAL A 241 -1.25 56.42 -1.90
C VAL A 241 -1.54 57.10 -0.55
N ALA A 242 -1.85 56.33 0.50
CA ALA A 242 -2.11 56.83 1.84
C ALA A 242 -0.84 57.39 2.54
N ILE A 243 0.33 57.12 2.03
CA ILE A 243 1.64 57.63 2.54
C ILE A 243 1.91 59.07 2.06
N GLY A 244 1.00 59.68 1.25
CA GLY A 244 1.12 61.07 0.82
C GLY A 244 2.07 61.30 -0.34
N GLY A 245 2.43 60.27 -1.10
CA GLY A 245 3.15 60.40 -2.38
C GLY A 245 4.60 60.94 -2.27
N ASN A 246 5.22 60.88 -1.11
CA ASN A 246 6.63 61.28 -0.99
C ASN A 246 7.52 60.13 -1.48
N ILE A 247 8.08 60.29 -2.68
CA ILE A 247 8.95 59.30 -3.35
C ILE A 247 10.19 58.99 -2.49
N ASP A 248 10.68 59.95 -1.70
CA ASP A 248 11.86 59.77 -0.84
C ASP A 248 11.59 58.79 0.30
N LEU A 249 10.33 58.68 0.78
CA LEU A 249 9.92 57.70 1.79
C LEU A 249 9.75 56.27 1.22
N ILE A 250 9.49 56.16 -0.08
CA ILE A 250 9.35 54.84 -0.76
C ILE A 250 10.72 54.23 -1.00
N ASN A 251 11.75 55.03 -1.20
CA ASN A 251 13.12 54.61 -1.51
C ASN A 251 14.01 54.42 -0.29
N LEU A 252 13.55 54.70 0.93
CA LEU A 252 14.34 54.56 2.16
C LEU A 252 14.74 53.13 2.53
N ASN A 253 14.18 52.11 1.86
CA ASN A 253 14.46 50.71 2.19
C ASN A 253 15.53 50.05 1.31
N ASP A 254 16.05 50.73 0.28
CA ASP A 254 17.05 50.12 -0.61
C ASP A 254 18.50 50.29 -0.09
N ASP A 255 18.74 51.17 0.92
CA ASP A 255 20.07 51.46 1.41
C ASP A 255 20.49 50.68 2.67
N GLU A 256 19.64 49.86 3.30
CA GLU A 256 19.95 49.04 4.46
C GLU A 256 20.35 47.58 4.18
N GLN A 257 20.51 47.21 2.90
CA GLN A 257 20.95 45.84 2.50
C GLN A 257 22.30 45.84 1.75
N SER A 258 23.23 46.73 2.09
CA SER A 258 24.59 46.67 1.59
C SER A 258 25.57 46.32 2.73
#